data_e46cf9d57fc6d7f0fce748444558437c
#
_entry.id   e46cf9d57fc6d7f0fce748444558437c
#
_cell.length_a   1.000
_cell.length_b   1.000
_cell.length_c   1.000
_cell.angle_alpha   90.00
_cell.angle_beta   90.00
_cell.angle_gamma   90.00
#
_symmetry.space_group_name_H-M   'P 1'
#
loop_
_entity.id
_entity.type
_entity.pdbx_description
1 polymer ?
#
loop_
_entity_poly.entity_id
_entity_poly.type
_entity_poly.pdbx_seq_one_letter_code
_entity_poly.pdbx_strand_id
1 'polypeptide(L)'
;MLDENEIKENLKSLDGWVLRNSILYKKFSFKTFMNAFSFMNIIADHSEKIDHHPKLINGYNVVEIELYTHSSNSITKKDFLLAEFIDNIYEEIFSQ
;
A
#
# COMPACT_ATOMS: atom_id res chain seq x y z
N MET A 1 -8.85 13.11 9.78
CA MET A 1 -8.53 11.83 10.44
C MET A 1 -9.77 10.94 10.46
N LEU A 2 -9.61 9.67 10.14
CA LEU A 2 -10.73 8.71 10.14
C LEU A 2 -10.93 8.12 11.53
N ASP A 3 -12.20 7.90 11.90
CA ASP A 3 -12.50 7.19 13.16
C ASP A 3 -12.47 5.68 12.91
N GLU A 4 -12.61 4.88 13.98
CA GLU A 4 -12.54 3.43 13.90
C GLU A 4 -13.57 2.82 12.95
N ASN A 5 -14.78 3.37 12.92
CA ASN A 5 -15.83 2.85 12.05
C ASN A 5 -15.52 3.13 10.59
N GLU A 6 -15.02 4.32 10.28
CA GLU A 6 -14.61 4.68 8.93
C GLU A 6 -13.47 3.80 8.44
N ILE A 7 -12.49 3.52 9.30
CA ILE A 7 -11.38 2.64 8.97
C ILE A 7 -11.88 1.24 8.66
N LYS A 8 -12.78 0.70 9.49
CA LYS A 8 -13.36 -0.64 9.27
C LYS A 8 -14.12 -0.72 7.95
N GLU A 9 -14.91 0.32 7.65
CA GLU A 9 -15.67 0.35 6.40
C GLU A 9 -14.75 0.38 5.18
N ASN A 10 -13.70 1.20 5.24
CA ASN A 10 -12.74 1.27 4.13
C ASN A 10 -11.98 -0.04 3.95
N LEU A 11 -11.65 -0.73 5.05
CA LEU A 11 -10.95 -2.02 4.97
C LEU A 11 -11.79 -3.10 4.28
N LYS A 12 -13.09 -3.04 4.37
CA LYS A 12 -13.98 -4.03 3.74
C LYS A 12 -13.83 -4.07 2.22
N SER A 13 -13.45 -2.96 1.61
CA SER A 13 -13.29 -2.86 0.16
C SER A 13 -11.87 -3.18 -0.31
N LEU A 14 -10.94 -3.49 0.60
CA LEU A 14 -9.53 -3.75 0.28
C LEU A 14 -9.12 -5.16 0.74
N ASP A 15 -8.98 -6.07 -0.22
CA ASP A 15 -8.55 -7.44 0.08
C ASP A 15 -7.09 -7.48 0.52
N GLY A 16 -6.84 -8.17 1.62
CA GLY A 16 -5.48 -8.45 2.07
C GLY A 16 -4.82 -7.33 2.86
N TRP A 17 -5.43 -6.16 2.95
CA TRP A 17 -4.91 -5.10 3.80
C TRP A 17 -5.41 -5.28 5.22
N VAL A 18 -4.49 -5.15 6.18
CA VAL A 18 -4.82 -5.28 7.60
C VAL A 18 -4.20 -4.12 8.38
N LEU A 19 -4.70 -3.92 9.60
CA LEU A 19 -4.10 -2.96 10.51
C LEU A 19 -3.09 -3.70 11.39
N ARG A 20 -1.85 -3.21 11.38
CA ARG A 20 -0.79 -3.69 12.29
C ARG A 20 -0.24 -2.47 13.00
N ASN A 21 -0.43 -2.41 14.32
CA ASN A 21 0.01 -1.29 15.14
C ASN A 21 -0.49 0.05 14.57
N SER A 22 -1.77 0.10 14.19
CA SER A 22 -2.42 1.28 13.64
C SER A 22 -1.86 1.76 12.30
N ILE A 23 -1.22 0.86 11.55
CA ILE A 23 -0.66 1.12 10.23
C ILE A 23 -1.30 0.14 9.25
N LEU A 24 -1.66 0.59 8.06
CA LEU A 24 -2.15 -0.30 7.01
C LEU A 24 -1.00 -1.12 6.45
N TYR A 25 -1.17 -2.42 6.38
CA TYR A 25 -0.12 -3.33 5.96
C TYR A 25 -0.63 -4.35 4.96
N LYS A 26 0.18 -4.64 3.94
CA LYS A 26 -0.08 -5.75 3.01
C LYS A 26 1.24 -6.26 2.45
N LYS A 27 1.29 -7.57 2.20
CA LYS A 27 2.44 -8.25 1.63
C LYS A 27 2.08 -8.72 0.22
N PHE A 28 2.98 -8.46 -0.73
CA PHE A 28 2.83 -8.86 -2.13
C PHE A 28 3.96 -9.79 -2.54
N SER A 29 3.64 -10.82 -3.31
CA SER A 29 4.62 -11.78 -3.81
C SER A 29 4.69 -11.70 -5.34
N PHE A 30 5.88 -11.92 -5.87
CA PHE A 30 6.16 -11.80 -7.31
C PHE A 30 6.91 -13.03 -7.80
N LYS A 31 6.95 -13.22 -9.12
CA LYS A 31 7.71 -14.33 -9.72
C LYS A 31 9.21 -14.09 -9.64
N THR A 32 9.64 -12.83 -9.75
CA THR A 32 11.06 -12.48 -9.80
C THR A 32 11.35 -11.25 -8.95
N PHE A 33 12.63 -11.09 -8.62
CA PHE A 33 13.11 -9.88 -7.95
C PHE A 33 12.86 -8.64 -8.82
N MET A 34 13.09 -8.75 -10.12
CA MET A 34 12.90 -7.61 -11.03
C MET A 34 11.44 -7.16 -11.08
N ASN A 35 10.48 -8.09 -11.01
CA ASN A 35 9.07 -7.74 -10.96
C ASN A 35 8.75 -6.99 -9.67
N ALA A 36 9.28 -7.46 -8.54
CA ALA A 36 9.10 -6.78 -7.26
C ALA A 36 9.67 -5.36 -7.32
N PHE A 37 10.83 -5.20 -7.91
CA PHE A 37 11.48 -3.90 -8.03
C PHE A 37 10.71 -2.96 -8.96
N SER A 38 10.22 -3.48 -10.08
CA SER A 38 9.39 -2.70 -11.02
C SER A 38 8.12 -2.21 -10.35
N PHE A 39 7.50 -3.04 -9.54
CA PHE A 39 6.31 -2.70 -8.75
C PHE A 39 6.63 -1.52 -7.82
N MET A 40 7.73 -1.59 -7.09
CA MET A 40 8.15 -0.51 -6.20
C MET A 40 8.43 0.79 -6.96
N ASN A 41 9.02 0.70 -8.15
CA ASN A 41 9.29 1.88 -8.97
C ASN A 41 7.99 2.60 -9.37
N ILE A 42 6.97 1.86 -9.76
CA ILE A 42 5.67 2.43 -10.13
C ILE A 42 5.05 3.13 -8.92
N ILE A 43 5.10 2.49 -7.75
CA ILE A 43 4.58 3.08 -6.51
C ILE A 43 5.35 4.35 -6.15
N ALA A 44 6.68 4.32 -6.28
CA ALA A 44 7.52 5.48 -5.97
C ALA A 44 7.17 6.68 -6.84
N ASP A 45 7.02 6.46 -8.15
CA ASP A 45 6.67 7.52 -9.07
C ASP A 45 5.31 8.15 -8.72
N HIS A 46 4.32 7.32 -8.45
CA HIS A 46 2.99 7.80 -8.06
C HIS A 46 3.03 8.55 -6.73
N SER A 47 3.78 8.02 -5.77
CA SER A 47 3.90 8.62 -4.43
C SER A 47 4.49 10.03 -4.49
N GLU A 48 5.45 10.25 -5.38
CA GLU A 48 6.01 11.58 -5.61
C GLU A 48 4.97 12.54 -6.19
N LYS A 49 4.13 12.04 -7.11
CA LYS A 49 3.09 12.87 -7.73
C LYS A 49 2.03 13.31 -6.75
N ILE A 50 1.66 12.45 -5.80
CA ILE A 50 0.61 12.76 -4.82
C ILE A 50 1.20 13.28 -3.49
N ASP A 51 2.50 13.37 -3.39
CA ASP A 51 3.23 13.78 -2.18
C ASP A 51 2.77 13.00 -0.94
N HIS A 52 2.67 11.67 -1.09
CA HIS A 52 2.31 10.78 0.00
C HIS A 52 3.09 9.49 -0.15
N HIS A 53 3.98 9.20 0.81
CA HIS A 53 4.99 8.16 0.65
C HIS A 53 4.75 6.96 1.56
N PRO A 54 4.76 5.75 1.00
CA PRO A 54 4.65 4.52 1.78
C PRO A 54 6.00 4.10 2.33
N LYS A 55 5.99 3.17 3.28
CA LYS A 55 7.20 2.44 3.64
C LYS A 55 7.19 1.14 2.84
N LEU A 56 8.28 0.88 2.11
CA LEU A 56 8.43 -0.31 1.29
C LEU A 56 9.55 -1.17 1.87
N ILE A 57 9.26 -2.45 2.06
CA ILE A 57 10.24 -3.42 2.57
C ILE A 57 10.34 -4.53 1.53
N ASN A 58 11.52 -4.71 0.95
CA ASN A 58 11.72 -5.69 -0.11
C ASN A 58 12.75 -6.74 0.30
N GLY A 59 12.38 -8.01 0.14
CA GLY A 59 13.29 -9.13 0.22
C GLY A 59 13.05 -10.03 -0.96
N TYR A 60 14.03 -10.17 -1.85
CA TYR A 60 13.94 -10.97 -3.06
C TYR A 60 12.65 -10.67 -3.84
N ASN A 61 11.70 -11.58 -3.89
CA ASN A 61 10.45 -11.44 -4.66
C ASN A 61 9.25 -11.07 -3.81
N VAL A 62 9.48 -10.51 -2.63
CA VAL A 62 8.42 -10.10 -1.71
C VAL A 62 8.55 -8.61 -1.42
N VAL A 63 7.41 -7.92 -1.44
CA VAL A 63 7.34 -6.50 -1.05
C VAL A 63 6.27 -6.36 0.03
N GLU A 64 6.66 -5.82 1.18
CA GLU A 64 5.72 -5.49 2.24
C GLU A 64 5.52 -3.99 2.23
N ILE A 65 4.28 -3.55 2.38
CA ILE A 65 3.94 -2.13 2.31
C ILE A 65 3.24 -1.70 3.58
N GLU A 66 3.70 -0.59 4.13
CA GLU A 66 3.08 0.05 5.28
C GLU A 66 2.65 1.46 4.88
N LEU A 67 1.39 1.79 5.15
CA LEU A 67 0.80 3.08 4.82
C LEU A 67 0.34 3.80 6.08
N TYR A 68 0.71 5.06 6.17
CA TYR A 68 0.47 5.87 7.35
C TYR A 68 0.63 7.36 6.97
N THR A 69 -0.18 8.23 7.56
CA THR A 69 -0.09 9.67 7.28
C THR A 69 0.63 10.37 8.42
N HIS A 70 1.90 10.71 8.21
CA HIS A 70 2.75 11.28 9.26
C HIS A 70 2.25 12.64 9.77
N SER A 71 1.73 13.48 8.89
CA SER A 71 1.29 14.82 9.27
C SER A 71 0.14 14.81 10.28
N SER A 72 -0.69 13.76 10.27
CA SER A 72 -1.79 13.63 11.24
C SER A 72 -1.52 12.52 12.26
N ASN A 73 -0.39 11.83 12.12
CA ASN A 73 0.01 10.72 12.98
C ASN A 73 -1.07 9.64 13.06
N SER A 74 -1.68 9.33 11.93
CA SER A 74 -2.80 8.38 11.85
C SER A 74 -3.01 7.91 10.42
N ILE A 75 -3.94 6.97 10.24
CA ILE A 75 -4.39 6.55 8.92
C ILE A 75 -5.46 7.52 8.44
N THR A 76 -5.36 7.94 7.20
CA THR A 76 -6.30 8.87 6.58
C THR A 76 -6.80 8.30 5.26
N LYS A 77 -7.70 9.02 4.60
CA LYS A 77 -8.19 8.67 3.29
C LYS A 77 -7.06 8.55 2.26
N LYS A 78 -5.99 9.33 2.42
CA LYS A 78 -4.83 9.25 1.53
C LYS A 78 -4.23 7.84 1.51
N ASP A 79 -4.19 7.18 2.66
CA ASP A 79 -3.64 5.83 2.76
C ASP A 79 -4.52 4.82 2.05
N PHE A 80 -5.85 4.95 2.16
CA PHE A 80 -6.77 4.07 1.47
C PHE A 80 -6.74 4.28 -0.05
N LEU A 81 -6.61 5.52 -0.50
CA LEU A 81 -6.49 5.81 -1.93
C LEU A 81 -5.20 5.24 -2.50
N LEU A 82 -4.09 5.34 -1.76
CA LEU A 82 -2.83 4.76 -2.19
C LEU A 82 -2.91 3.23 -2.20
N ALA A 83 -3.55 2.63 -1.20
CA ALA A 83 -3.76 1.18 -1.17
C ALA A 83 -4.54 0.70 -2.41
N GLU A 84 -5.58 1.42 -2.81
CA GLU A 84 -6.34 1.10 -4.01
C GLU A 84 -5.47 1.16 -5.27
N PHE A 85 -4.66 2.20 -5.40
CA PHE A 85 -3.74 2.34 -6.52
C PHE A 85 -2.77 1.16 -6.58
N ILE A 86 -2.18 0.82 -5.44
CA ILE A 86 -1.22 -0.29 -5.34
C ILE A 86 -1.86 -1.61 -5.75
N ASP A 87 -3.07 -1.89 -5.24
CA ASP A 87 -3.79 -3.11 -5.60
C ASP A 87 -4.10 -3.15 -7.09
N ASN A 88 -4.49 -2.04 -7.68
CA ASN A 88 -4.84 -1.98 -9.10
C ASN A 88 -3.63 -2.29 -9.98
N ILE A 89 -2.46 -1.71 -9.68
CA ILE A 89 -1.28 -2.00 -10.50
C ILE A 89 -0.81 -3.45 -10.32
N TYR A 90 -0.94 -3.98 -9.11
CA TYR A 90 -0.58 -5.38 -8.87
C TYR A 90 -1.46 -6.31 -9.71
N GLU A 91 -2.78 -6.11 -9.66
CA GLU A 91 -3.73 -6.92 -10.41
C GLU A 91 -3.52 -6.82 -11.91
N GLU A 92 -3.32 -5.61 -12.44
CA GLU A 92 -3.21 -5.38 -13.87
C GLU A 92 -1.89 -5.87 -14.47
N ILE A 93 -0.80 -5.76 -13.72
CA ILE A 93 0.54 -5.95 -14.28
C ILE A 93 1.24 -7.19 -13.75
N PHE A 94 1.09 -7.50 -12.46
CA PHE A 94 1.95 -8.47 -11.78
C PHE A 94 1.26 -9.74 -11.29
N SER A 95 -0.06 -9.79 -11.25
CA SER A 95 -0.79 -10.93 -10.68
C SER A 95 -0.94 -12.11 -11.64
N GLN A 96 -0.21 -12.14 -12.70
CA GLN A 96 -0.29 -13.16 -13.76
C GLN A 96 0.27 -14.51 -13.34
#